data_9bd1d7658e1ae5b39291e78381ac36a1
#
_entry.id   9bd1d7658e1ae5b39291e78381ac36a1
#
_cell.length_a   1.000
_cell.length_b   1.000
_cell.length_c   1.000
_cell.angle_alpha   90.00
_cell.angle_beta   90.00
_cell.angle_gamma   90.00
#
_symmetry.space_group_name_H-M   'P 1'
#
loop_
_entity.id
_entity.type
_entity.pdbx_description
1 polymer ?
#
loop_
_entity_poly.entity_id
_entity_poly.type
_entity_poly.pdbx_seq_one_letter_code
_entity_poly.pdbx_strand_id
1 'polypeptide(L)'
;MKDDAEHGQEIVQLTMLDELPLAGTQQSVRVTEGFAHLYVCLHDKAGRLGLPHYIATLRPGDIAIAMPDTVGPDGLRATLSLVAQAPLTLTQPRAVGAVPDITWREAVAWCQTLARDLAQLSPPGVPVTADPPADVQVAAGDAFRPAGSALALVSLSSGEAQLCGVDSAIWRADDNPILVNHGGWLVSGEDGALANLQPLPDEDQR
;
A
#
# COMPACT_ATOMS: atom_id res chain seq x y z
N MET A 1 10.89 -35.50 -17.49
CA MET A 1 11.72 -34.86 -16.44
C MET A 1 11.28 -33.41 -16.43
N LYS A 2 10.41 -33.04 -15.49
CA LYS A 2 10.05 -31.64 -15.25
C LYS A 2 11.16 -31.07 -14.38
N ASP A 3 11.88 -30.09 -14.88
CA ASP A 3 12.73 -29.24 -14.07
C ASP A 3 11.82 -28.42 -13.16
N ASP A 4 11.63 -28.89 -11.95
CA ASP A 4 11.14 -28.08 -10.83
C ASP A 4 12.30 -27.11 -10.50
N ALA A 5 12.27 -25.95 -11.15
CA ALA A 5 13.08 -24.84 -10.73
C ALA A 5 12.62 -24.46 -9.33
N GLU A 6 13.29 -24.97 -8.30
CA GLU A 6 13.16 -24.55 -6.92
C GLU A 6 13.38 -23.02 -6.91
N HIS A 7 12.30 -22.28 -6.80
CA HIS A 7 12.33 -20.85 -6.51
C HIS A 7 12.90 -20.72 -5.10
N GLY A 8 14.23 -20.65 -5.01
CA GLY A 8 14.92 -20.58 -3.74
C GLY A 8 14.48 -19.30 -3.02
N GLN A 9 13.93 -19.45 -1.83
CA GLN A 9 13.70 -18.33 -0.91
C GLN A 9 14.98 -18.11 -0.11
N GLU A 10 15.36 -16.86 0.05
CA GLU A 10 16.43 -16.46 0.94
C GLU A 10 15.83 -16.12 2.31
N ILE A 11 16.47 -16.62 3.37
CA ILE A 11 16.08 -16.29 4.75
C ILE A 11 16.98 -15.16 5.22
N VAL A 12 16.36 -14.06 5.64
CA VAL A 12 17.03 -12.91 6.25
C VAL A 12 16.67 -12.87 7.72
N GLN A 13 17.68 -12.81 8.58
CA GLN A 13 17.51 -12.66 10.01
C GLN A 13 18.02 -11.30 10.45
N LEU A 14 17.20 -10.58 11.18
CA LEU A 14 17.52 -9.28 11.73
C LEU A 14 17.41 -9.32 13.26
N THR A 15 18.29 -8.61 13.91
CA THR A 15 18.21 -8.37 15.36
C THR A 15 17.40 -7.11 15.63
N MET A 16 17.02 -6.90 16.87
CA MET A 16 16.26 -5.72 17.28
C MET A 16 16.98 -4.43 16.85
N LEU A 17 16.23 -3.51 16.24
CA LEU A 17 16.66 -2.24 15.66
C LEU A 17 17.50 -2.31 14.38
N ASP A 18 17.76 -3.50 13.85
CA ASP A 18 18.31 -3.60 12.50
C ASP A 18 17.32 -3.03 11.48
N GLU A 19 17.85 -2.28 10.52
CA GLU A 19 17.09 -1.67 9.43
C GLU A 19 17.35 -2.44 8.13
N LEU A 20 16.27 -2.81 7.43
CA LEU A 20 16.31 -3.39 6.09
C LEU A 20 15.65 -2.40 5.12
N PRO A 21 16.43 -1.68 4.30
CA PRO A 21 15.86 -0.87 3.25
C PRO A 21 15.18 -1.73 2.18
N LEU A 22 13.95 -1.41 1.83
CA LEU A 22 13.22 -2.01 0.71
C LEU A 22 13.39 -1.10 -0.50
N ALA A 23 14.52 -1.23 -1.19
CA ALA A 23 14.87 -0.41 -2.34
C ALA A 23 14.86 -1.23 -3.64
N GLY A 24 14.41 -0.59 -4.72
CA GLY A 24 14.39 -1.18 -6.05
C GLY A 24 13.05 -1.82 -6.42
N THR A 25 12.84 -2.02 -7.71
CA THR A 25 11.54 -2.34 -8.30
C THR A 25 11.01 -3.75 -8.01
N GLN A 26 11.72 -4.56 -7.22
CA GLN A 26 11.45 -6.00 -7.24
C GLN A 26 11.71 -6.72 -5.91
N GLN A 27 11.76 -6.00 -4.80
CA GLN A 27 11.88 -6.66 -3.50
C GLN A 27 10.51 -6.81 -2.84
N SER A 28 10.13 -8.04 -2.57
CA SER A 28 9.09 -8.35 -1.60
C SER A 28 9.71 -9.16 -0.46
N VAL A 29 9.24 -8.93 0.75
CA VAL A 29 9.64 -9.70 1.93
C VAL A 29 8.39 -10.16 2.66
N ARG A 30 8.44 -11.37 3.19
CA ARG A 30 7.39 -11.92 4.05
C ARG A 30 7.95 -12.09 5.45
N VAL A 31 7.24 -11.59 6.46
CA VAL A 31 7.55 -11.85 7.86
C VAL A 31 7.14 -13.28 8.20
N THR A 32 8.07 -14.08 8.70
CA THR A 32 7.80 -15.45 9.18
C THR A 32 7.80 -15.54 10.69
N GLU A 33 8.65 -14.75 11.35
CA GLU A 33 8.74 -14.70 12.82
C GLU A 33 9.06 -13.28 13.27
N GLY A 34 8.64 -12.89 14.48
CA GLY A 34 8.87 -11.57 15.05
C GLY A 34 7.93 -10.51 14.48
N PHE A 35 8.32 -9.27 14.57
CA PHE A 35 7.59 -8.14 13.97
C PHE A 35 8.52 -6.97 13.67
N ALA A 36 8.13 -6.17 12.70
CA ALA A 36 8.87 -4.98 12.27
C ALA A 36 7.93 -3.79 12.11
N HIS A 37 8.48 -2.60 12.29
CA HIS A 37 7.82 -1.37 11.85
C HIS A 37 8.27 -1.01 10.44
N LEU A 38 7.32 -0.64 9.61
CA LEU A 38 7.54 -0.12 8.27
C LEU A 38 7.51 1.40 8.31
N TYR A 39 8.52 2.00 7.71
CA TYR A 39 8.64 3.44 7.57
C TYR A 39 8.80 3.85 6.13
N VAL A 40 8.28 5.04 5.79
CA VAL A 40 8.68 5.75 4.58
C VAL A 40 9.77 6.77 4.93
N CYS A 41 10.82 6.78 4.13
CA CYS A 41 11.93 7.72 4.24
C CYS A 41 11.95 8.58 2.98
N LEU A 42 11.97 9.90 3.15
CA LEU A 42 12.12 10.84 2.04
C LEU A 42 13.61 11.17 1.87
N HIS A 43 14.02 11.28 0.62
CA HIS A 43 15.39 11.61 0.23
C HIS A 43 15.39 12.70 -0.82
N ASP A 44 16.32 13.61 -0.72
CA ASP A 44 16.71 14.53 -1.79
C ASP A 44 18.07 14.13 -2.38
N LYS A 45 18.65 14.98 -3.20
CA LYS A 45 19.98 14.74 -3.78
C LYS A 45 21.11 14.75 -2.74
N ALA A 46 20.88 15.34 -1.57
CA ALA A 46 21.85 15.42 -0.48
C ALA A 46 21.73 14.27 0.53
N GLY A 47 20.65 13.54 0.52
CA GLY A 47 20.41 12.39 1.40
C GLY A 47 19.01 12.33 2.00
N ARG A 48 18.85 11.65 3.14
CA ARG A 48 17.58 11.50 3.85
C ARG A 48 17.09 12.84 4.40
N LEU A 49 15.83 13.18 4.12
CA LEU A 49 15.15 14.36 4.65
C LEU A 49 14.32 14.00 5.88
N GLY A 50 14.60 14.67 6.99
CA GLY A 50 13.78 14.57 8.19
C GLY A 50 13.79 13.19 8.84
N LEU A 51 12.78 12.97 9.68
CA LEU A 51 12.58 11.69 10.37
C LEU A 51 11.77 10.72 9.47
N PRO A 52 12.02 9.40 9.59
CA PRO A 52 11.19 8.39 8.96
C PRO A 52 9.74 8.50 9.43
N HIS A 53 8.79 8.37 8.50
CA HIS A 53 7.37 8.35 8.82
C HIS A 53 6.91 6.91 8.98
N TYR A 54 6.39 6.57 10.16
CA TYR A 54 5.77 5.27 10.41
C TYR A 54 4.54 5.07 9.52
N ILE A 55 4.42 3.89 8.93
CA ILE A 55 3.30 3.50 8.07
C ILE A 55 2.51 2.35 8.68
N ALA A 56 3.19 1.26 9.05
CA ALA A 56 2.53 0.04 9.45
C ALA A 56 3.41 -0.84 10.34
N THR A 57 2.78 -1.74 11.11
CA THR A 57 3.44 -2.85 11.78
C THR A 57 3.23 -4.13 11.00
N LEU A 58 4.31 -4.76 10.58
CA LEU A 58 4.31 -6.06 9.94
C LEU A 58 4.44 -7.17 10.97
N ARG A 59 3.62 -8.21 10.85
CA ARG A 59 3.53 -9.38 11.73
C ARG A 59 3.73 -10.66 10.93
N PRO A 60 3.92 -11.82 11.57
CA PRO A 60 4.03 -13.09 10.84
C PRO A 60 2.86 -13.32 9.87
N GLY A 61 3.21 -13.63 8.62
CA GLY A 61 2.29 -13.74 7.50
C GLY A 61 2.14 -12.47 6.64
N ASP A 62 2.43 -11.30 7.20
CA ASP A 62 2.37 -10.04 6.44
C ASP A 62 3.50 -9.97 5.40
N ILE A 63 3.21 -9.28 4.30
CA ILE A 63 4.14 -9.04 3.20
C ILE A 63 4.41 -7.54 3.11
N ALA A 64 5.65 -7.17 2.81
CA ALA A 64 6.00 -5.84 2.35
C ALA A 64 6.55 -5.91 0.93
N ILE A 65 6.08 -5.00 0.09
CA ILE A 65 6.53 -4.85 -1.29
C ILE A 65 7.29 -3.55 -1.40
N ALA A 66 8.50 -3.59 -1.94
CA ALA A 66 9.30 -2.40 -2.17
C ALA A 66 8.58 -1.43 -3.13
N MET A 67 8.67 -0.15 -2.83
CA MET A 67 8.19 0.86 -3.76
C MET A 67 9.17 1.00 -4.94
N PRO A 68 8.66 1.24 -6.16
CA PRO A 68 9.51 1.65 -7.27
C PRO A 68 10.36 2.86 -6.88
N ASP A 69 11.57 2.91 -7.40
CA ASP A 69 12.48 4.04 -7.18
C ASP A 69 12.02 5.25 -8.02
N THR A 70 10.91 5.86 -7.61
CA THR A 70 10.30 6.99 -8.30
C THR A 70 10.65 8.29 -7.62
N VAL A 71 10.94 9.29 -8.44
CA VAL A 71 11.15 10.67 -8.00
C VAL A 71 9.85 11.42 -8.19
N GLY A 72 9.31 11.97 -7.11
CA GLY A 72 8.12 12.82 -7.16
C GLY A 72 8.33 14.12 -7.95
N PRO A 73 7.24 14.85 -8.25
CA PRO A 73 7.30 16.13 -8.97
C PRO A 73 8.16 17.18 -8.25
N ASP A 74 8.28 17.08 -6.95
CA ASP A 74 9.10 17.92 -6.07
C ASP A 74 10.60 17.55 -6.07
N GLY A 75 10.99 16.51 -6.83
CA GLY A 75 12.34 16.00 -6.89
C GLY A 75 12.73 15.11 -5.70
N LEU A 76 11.77 14.79 -4.82
CA LEU A 76 11.97 13.89 -3.68
C LEU A 76 11.79 12.44 -4.11
N ARG A 77 12.59 11.57 -3.49
CA ARG A 77 12.49 10.11 -3.61
C ARG A 77 11.96 9.54 -2.31
N ALA A 78 10.94 8.70 -2.37
CA ALA A 78 10.44 7.94 -1.24
C ALA A 78 11.01 6.52 -1.28
N THR A 79 11.49 6.03 -0.14
CA THR A 79 11.92 4.64 0.05
C THR A 79 11.23 4.04 1.26
N LEU A 80 11.02 2.73 1.25
CA LEU A 80 10.51 2.01 2.40
C LEU A 80 11.67 1.40 3.20
N SER A 81 11.55 1.38 4.53
CA SER A 81 12.48 0.71 5.42
C SER A 81 11.73 -0.10 6.46
N LEU A 82 12.16 -1.34 6.67
CA LEU A 82 11.74 -2.18 7.79
C LEU A 82 12.70 -2.02 8.94
N VAL A 83 12.19 -1.77 10.13
CA VAL A 83 12.99 -1.74 11.37
C VAL A 83 12.50 -2.84 12.30
N ALA A 84 13.34 -3.82 12.58
CA ALA A 84 13.02 -4.94 13.46
C ALA A 84 12.76 -4.43 14.90
N GLN A 85 11.63 -4.79 15.48
CA GLN A 85 11.25 -4.42 16.86
C GLN A 85 11.52 -5.55 17.85
N ALA A 86 11.83 -6.75 17.34
CA ALA A 86 12.24 -7.96 18.05
C ALA A 86 13.12 -8.77 17.08
N PRO A 87 13.76 -9.87 17.51
CA PRO A 87 14.37 -10.80 16.55
C PRO A 87 13.37 -11.15 15.44
N LEU A 88 13.76 -10.91 14.20
CA LEU A 88 12.88 -10.94 13.04
C LEU A 88 13.43 -11.91 12.00
N THR A 89 12.60 -12.81 11.52
CA THR A 89 12.90 -13.68 10.40
C THR A 89 12.02 -13.31 9.21
N LEU A 90 12.66 -13.07 8.08
CA LEU A 90 11.99 -12.74 6.81
C LEU A 90 12.35 -13.78 5.77
N THR A 91 11.45 -14.02 4.84
CA THR A 91 11.75 -14.70 3.58
C THR A 91 11.63 -13.70 2.43
N GLN A 92 12.56 -13.78 1.50
CA GLN A 92 12.53 -13.00 0.25
C GLN A 92 12.78 -13.91 -0.95
N PRO A 93 12.22 -13.59 -2.13
CA PRO A 93 12.53 -14.33 -3.33
C PRO A 93 14.03 -14.21 -3.63
N ARG A 94 14.67 -15.33 -3.92
CA ARG A 94 16.06 -15.35 -4.38
C ARG A 94 16.08 -14.99 -5.85
N ALA A 95 16.26 -13.70 -6.16
CA ALA A 95 16.27 -13.29 -7.54
C ALA A 95 17.41 -12.32 -7.84
N VAL A 96 18.35 -12.81 -8.62
CA VAL A 96 19.20 -11.95 -9.43
C VAL A 96 18.52 -11.86 -10.80
N GLY A 97 17.80 -10.76 -11.06
CA GLY A 97 17.25 -10.44 -12.37
C GLY A 97 15.87 -10.99 -12.72
N ALA A 98 15.18 -11.68 -11.83
CA ALA A 98 13.77 -12.02 -12.03
C ALA A 98 12.86 -10.94 -11.45
N VAL A 99 11.84 -10.56 -12.20
CA VAL A 99 10.71 -9.80 -11.65
C VAL A 99 10.07 -10.68 -10.57
N PRO A 100 9.91 -10.25 -9.31
CA PRO A 100 9.19 -11.04 -8.34
C PRO A 100 7.81 -11.30 -8.95
N ASP A 101 7.45 -12.55 -9.02
CA ASP A 101 6.09 -12.95 -9.40
C ASP A 101 5.18 -12.65 -8.20
N ILE A 102 4.94 -11.34 -7.98
CA ILE A 102 4.03 -10.88 -6.95
C ILE A 102 2.65 -11.27 -7.40
N THR A 103 2.10 -12.29 -6.77
CA THR A 103 0.75 -12.72 -7.06
C THR A 103 -0.24 -11.61 -6.68
N TRP A 104 -1.38 -11.58 -7.37
CA TRP A 104 -2.48 -10.68 -7.01
C TRP A 104 -2.86 -10.80 -5.53
N ARG A 105 -2.86 -12.01 -4.98
CA ARG A 105 -3.11 -12.28 -3.57
C ARG A 105 -2.11 -11.57 -2.64
N GLU A 106 -0.84 -11.56 -3.00
CA GLU A 106 0.20 -10.87 -2.23
C GLU A 106 0.06 -9.35 -2.31
N ALA A 107 -0.27 -8.82 -3.48
CA ALA A 107 -0.56 -7.39 -3.63
C ALA A 107 -1.77 -6.98 -2.78
N VAL A 108 -2.85 -7.77 -2.78
CA VAL A 108 -4.02 -7.56 -1.94
C VAL A 108 -3.66 -7.63 -0.45
N ALA A 109 -2.90 -8.64 -0.02
CA ALA A 109 -2.46 -8.79 1.36
C ALA A 109 -1.60 -7.59 1.82
N TRP A 110 -0.74 -7.10 0.94
CA TRP A 110 0.04 -5.89 1.18
C TRP A 110 -0.85 -4.65 1.38
N CYS A 111 -1.79 -4.40 0.48
CA CYS A 111 -2.75 -3.32 0.62
C CYS A 111 -3.58 -3.43 1.91
N GLN A 112 -3.99 -4.64 2.29
CA GLN A 112 -4.71 -4.87 3.56
C GLN A 112 -3.85 -4.55 4.78
N THR A 113 -2.56 -4.89 4.74
CA THR A 113 -1.62 -4.57 5.82
C THR A 113 -1.47 -3.06 6.00
N LEU A 114 -1.25 -2.33 4.90
CA LEU A 114 -1.17 -0.87 4.95
C LEU A 114 -2.47 -0.23 5.46
N ALA A 115 -3.58 -0.69 4.95
CA ALA A 115 -4.88 -0.13 5.29
C ALA A 115 -5.31 -0.44 6.72
N ARG A 116 -4.85 -1.53 7.34
CA ARG A 116 -5.10 -1.86 8.75
C ARG A 116 -4.63 -0.74 9.68
N ASP A 117 -3.47 -0.19 9.42
CA ASP A 117 -2.89 0.85 10.26
C ASP A 117 -3.39 2.26 9.85
N LEU A 118 -3.73 2.47 8.56
CA LEU A 118 -4.44 3.67 8.11
C LEU A 118 -5.86 3.78 8.70
N ALA A 119 -6.49 2.67 9.08
CA ALA A 119 -7.78 2.66 9.75
C ALA A 119 -7.79 3.42 11.10
N GLN A 120 -6.63 3.73 11.65
CA GLN A 120 -6.49 4.56 12.85
C GLN A 120 -6.69 6.06 12.55
N LEU A 121 -6.60 6.46 11.29
CA LEU A 121 -6.92 7.82 10.88
C LEU A 121 -8.45 7.98 10.82
N SER A 122 -8.96 9.04 11.41
CA SER A 122 -10.40 9.32 11.38
C SER A 122 -10.73 10.20 10.18
N PRO A 123 -11.75 9.83 9.38
CA PRO A 123 -12.24 10.71 8.32
C PRO A 123 -12.90 11.95 8.91
N PRO A 124 -12.95 13.05 8.16
CA PRO A 124 -13.75 14.21 8.52
C PRO A 124 -15.24 13.82 8.46
N GLY A 125 -15.89 13.77 9.61
CA GLY A 125 -17.30 13.41 9.70
C GLY A 125 -17.60 11.92 9.49
N VAL A 126 -18.86 11.63 9.15
CA VAL A 126 -19.31 10.26 8.86
C VAL A 126 -19.15 10.01 7.36
N PRO A 127 -18.30 9.06 6.95
CA PRO A 127 -18.07 8.83 5.53
C PRO A 127 -19.30 8.24 4.83
N VAL A 128 -19.53 8.64 3.61
CA VAL A 128 -20.46 7.96 2.71
C VAL A 128 -19.91 6.56 2.42
N THR A 129 -20.74 5.54 2.58
CA THR A 129 -20.34 4.15 2.36
C THR A 129 -21.22 3.49 1.31
N ALA A 130 -20.63 2.67 0.44
CA ALA A 130 -21.39 1.88 -0.52
C ALA A 130 -20.76 0.50 -0.71
N ASP A 131 -21.61 -0.50 -0.95
CA ASP A 131 -21.17 -1.86 -1.29
C ASP A 131 -20.83 -1.92 -2.77
N PRO A 132 -19.60 -2.36 -3.17
CA PRO A 132 -19.27 -2.56 -4.57
C PRO A 132 -20.10 -3.71 -5.20
N PRO A 133 -20.51 -3.61 -6.48
CA PRO A 133 -20.29 -2.47 -7.39
C PRO A 133 -21.25 -1.32 -7.14
N ALA A 134 -20.75 -0.09 -7.13
CA ALA A 134 -21.58 1.10 -6.93
C ALA A 134 -20.97 2.36 -7.56
N ASP A 135 -21.85 3.25 -8.05
CA ASP A 135 -21.50 4.64 -8.32
C ASP A 135 -21.92 5.51 -7.13
N VAL A 136 -21.03 6.31 -6.63
CA VAL A 136 -21.23 7.13 -5.43
C VAL A 136 -21.01 8.60 -5.76
N GLN A 137 -22.07 9.39 -5.66
CA GLN A 137 -21.95 10.84 -5.71
C GLN A 137 -21.54 11.35 -4.34
N VAL A 138 -20.41 12.04 -4.26
CA VAL A 138 -19.85 12.58 -3.02
C VAL A 138 -19.88 14.10 -3.09
N ALA A 139 -20.46 14.75 -2.07
CA ALA A 139 -20.46 16.20 -2.01
C ALA A 139 -19.06 16.74 -1.69
N ALA A 140 -18.84 18.01 -1.95
CA ALA A 140 -17.57 18.68 -1.70
C ALA A 140 -17.14 18.57 -0.22
N GLY A 141 -15.93 18.12 0.00
CA GLY A 141 -15.35 17.94 1.33
C GLY A 141 -15.85 16.72 2.11
N ASP A 142 -16.81 15.97 1.59
CA ASP A 142 -17.28 14.75 2.24
C ASP A 142 -16.30 13.60 2.05
N ALA A 143 -16.19 12.75 3.07
CA ALA A 143 -15.42 11.51 2.97
C ALA A 143 -16.28 10.37 2.42
N PHE A 144 -15.65 9.44 1.70
CA PHE A 144 -16.29 8.21 1.23
C PHE A 144 -15.34 7.02 1.29
N ARG A 145 -15.92 5.82 1.35
CA ARG A 145 -15.17 4.54 1.38
C ARG A 145 -16.06 3.37 1.00
N PRO A 146 -15.47 2.22 0.63
CA PRO A 146 -16.24 0.98 0.51
C PRO A 146 -16.91 0.59 1.83
N ALA A 147 -18.08 0.02 1.76
CA ALA A 147 -18.77 -0.54 2.92
C ALA A 147 -18.17 -1.89 3.34
N GLY A 148 -18.38 -2.26 4.60
CA GLY A 148 -17.93 -3.55 5.13
C GLY A 148 -16.41 -3.69 5.21
N SER A 149 -15.92 -4.93 5.13
CA SER A 149 -14.50 -5.29 5.18
C SER A 149 -13.89 -5.53 3.80
N ALA A 150 -14.67 -5.35 2.72
CA ALA A 150 -14.24 -5.64 1.37
C ALA A 150 -13.21 -4.61 0.87
N LEU A 151 -12.23 -5.11 0.14
CA LEU A 151 -11.40 -4.27 -0.73
C LEU A 151 -12.19 -3.94 -2.00
N ALA A 152 -12.07 -2.71 -2.44
CA ALA A 152 -12.65 -2.27 -3.70
C ALA A 152 -11.60 -1.55 -4.57
N LEU A 153 -11.71 -1.74 -5.86
CA LEU A 153 -11.09 -0.84 -6.83
C LEU A 153 -11.98 0.40 -6.93
N VAL A 154 -11.40 1.56 -6.69
CA VAL A 154 -12.09 2.84 -6.77
C VAL A 154 -11.49 3.65 -7.89
N SER A 155 -12.34 4.10 -8.81
CA SER A 155 -12.01 5.07 -9.86
C SER A 155 -12.91 6.29 -9.74
N LEU A 156 -12.40 7.46 -10.14
CA LEU A 156 -13.23 8.66 -10.25
C LEU A 156 -13.70 8.81 -11.70
N SER A 157 -15.00 9.05 -11.88
CA SER A 157 -15.58 9.42 -13.17
C SER A 157 -15.58 10.94 -13.36
N SER A 158 -15.55 11.70 -12.26
CA SER A 158 -15.37 13.16 -12.27
C SER A 158 -14.89 13.67 -10.92
N GLY A 159 -14.31 14.87 -10.94
CA GLY A 159 -13.79 15.53 -9.73
C GLY A 159 -12.39 15.05 -9.32
N GLU A 160 -12.03 15.38 -8.12
CA GLU A 160 -10.79 14.94 -7.47
C GLU A 160 -11.03 14.50 -6.04
N ALA A 161 -10.15 13.69 -5.49
CA ALA A 161 -10.19 13.25 -4.10
C ALA A 161 -8.79 13.14 -3.51
N GLN A 162 -8.72 13.25 -2.18
CA GLN A 162 -7.50 13.08 -1.40
C GLN A 162 -7.57 11.74 -0.63
N LEU A 163 -6.53 10.94 -0.74
CA LEU A 163 -6.44 9.68 0.02
C LEU A 163 -6.11 9.99 1.48
N CYS A 164 -6.98 9.57 2.39
CA CYS A 164 -6.85 9.78 3.84
C CYS A 164 -6.60 11.24 4.25
N GLY A 165 -7.08 12.20 3.45
CA GLY A 165 -6.90 13.63 3.71
C GLY A 165 -5.45 14.13 3.57
N VAL A 166 -4.62 13.41 2.85
CA VAL A 166 -3.22 13.82 2.59
C VAL A 166 -3.19 14.79 1.42
N ASP A 167 -2.82 16.05 1.67
CA ASP A 167 -2.84 17.14 0.67
C ASP A 167 -2.02 16.82 -0.59
N SER A 168 -0.95 16.05 -0.47
CA SER A 168 -0.10 15.67 -1.61
C SER A 168 -0.61 14.43 -2.37
N ALA A 169 -1.57 13.70 -1.82
CA ALA A 169 -2.14 12.48 -2.42
C ALA A 169 -3.46 12.78 -3.13
N ILE A 170 -3.43 13.75 -4.05
CA ILE A 170 -4.58 14.12 -4.88
C ILE A 170 -4.69 13.12 -6.03
N TRP A 171 -5.91 12.63 -6.23
CA TRP A 171 -6.27 11.66 -7.23
C TRP A 171 -7.46 12.17 -8.08
N ARG A 172 -7.40 11.95 -9.40
CA ARG A 172 -8.30 12.55 -10.38
C ARG A 172 -8.96 11.49 -11.26
N ALA A 173 -9.95 11.92 -12.02
CA ALA A 173 -10.71 11.05 -12.92
C ALA A 173 -9.85 10.35 -13.99
N ASP A 174 -8.75 10.94 -14.40
CA ASP A 174 -7.84 10.37 -15.40
C ASP A 174 -6.77 9.44 -14.80
N ASP A 175 -6.70 9.34 -13.46
CA ASP A 175 -5.74 8.49 -12.78
C ASP A 175 -6.20 7.02 -12.78
N ASN A 176 -5.23 6.10 -12.65
CA ASN A 176 -5.53 4.69 -12.52
C ASN A 176 -6.37 4.39 -11.27
N PRO A 177 -7.25 3.38 -11.31
CA PRO A 177 -7.99 2.95 -10.13
C PRO A 177 -7.06 2.61 -8.97
N ILE A 178 -7.47 2.96 -7.76
CA ILE A 178 -6.76 2.63 -6.53
C ILE A 178 -7.51 1.59 -5.70
N LEU A 179 -6.75 0.85 -4.92
CA LEU A 179 -7.30 -0.13 -3.97
C LEU A 179 -7.61 0.58 -2.65
N VAL A 180 -8.87 0.52 -2.25
CA VAL A 180 -9.34 1.07 -0.97
C VAL A 180 -10.09 -0.01 -0.19
N ASN A 181 -9.87 -0.08 1.09
CA ASN A 181 -10.63 -0.94 2.01
C ASN A 181 -11.40 -0.09 3.03
N HIS A 182 -12.10 -0.75 3.94
CA HIS A 182 -12.87 -0.08 4.99
C HIS A 182 -12.04 0.78 5.95
N GLY A 183 -10.72 0.59 6.02
CA GLY A 183 -9.82 1.39 6.85
C GLY A 183 -9.29 2.62 6.12
N GLY A 184 -9.27 2.57 4.78
CA GLY A 184 -8.94 3.71 3.94
C GLY A 184 -10.20 4.54 3.63
N TRP A 185 -10.01 5.81 3.38
CA TRP A 185 -11.08 6.71 2.98
C TRP A 185 -10.52 7.79 2.03
N LEU A 186 -11.43 8.36 1.27
CA LEU A 186 -11.14 9.43 0.33
C LEU A 186 -11.98 10.63 0.71
N VAL A 187 -11.44 11.84 0.55
CA VAL A 187 -12.18 13.10 0.71
C VAL A 187 -12.30 13.75 -0.65
N SER A 188 -13.53 14.06 -1.06
CA SER A 188 -13.75 14.78 -2.32
C SER A 188 -13.22 16.21 -2.25
N GLY A 189 -12.74 16.71 -3.38
CA GLY A 189 -12.32 18.09 -3.53
C GLY A 189 -13.50 19.10 -3.51
N GLU A 190 -13.20 20.37 -3.83
CA GLU A 190 -14.15 21.47 -3.74
C GLU A 190 -15.38 21.35 -4.65
N ASP A 191 -15.26 20.62 -5.75
CA ASP A 191 -16.36 20.41 -6.72
C ASP A 191 -17.16 19.11 -6.45
N GLY A 192 -16.80 18.36 -5.39
CA GLY A 192 -17.31 17.03 -5.17
C GLY A 192 -16.67 16.01 -6.09
N ALA A 193 -17.15 14.76 -6.04
CA ALA A 193 -16.65 13.67 -6.88
C ALA A 193 -17.74 12.66 -7.24
N LEU A 194 -17.61 12.03 -8.40
CA LEU A 194 -18.36 10.84 -8.77
C LEU A 194 -17.39 9.65 -8.76
N ALA A 195 -17.51 8.79 -7.76
CA ALA A 195 -16.66 7.62 -7.58
C ALA A 195 -17.38 6.36 -8.08
N ASN A 196 -16.65 5.51 -8.79
CA ASN A 196 -17.08 4.17 -9.18
C ASN A 196 -16.32 3.15 -8.34
N LEU A 197 -17.04 2.34 -7.58
CA LEU A 197 -16.53 1.28 -6.74
C LEU A 197 -16.76 -0.07 -7.43
N GLN A 198 -15.70 -0.82 -7.67
CA GLN A 198 -15.77 -2.16 -8.26
C GLN A 198 -15.24 -3.19 -7.24
N PRO A 199 -15.87 -4.37 -7.13
CA PRO A 199 -15.28 -5.46 -6.36
C PRO A 199 -13.97 -5.88 -7.02
N LEU A 200 -13.06 -6.46 -6.22
CA LEU A 200 -11.90 -7.10 -6.81
C LEU A 200 -12.34 -8.26 -7.70
N PRO A 201 -11.71 -8.44 -8.87
CA PRO A 201 -11.93 -9.61 -9.70
C PRO A 201 -11.61 -10.88 -8.91
N ASP A 202 -12.48 -11.89 -8.98
CA ASP A 202 -12.18 -13.21 -8.46
C ASP A 202 -10.95 -13.80 -9.17
N GLU A 203 -10.10 -14.51 -8.43
CA GLU A 203 -8.86 -15.12 -8.96
C GLU A 203 -9.15 -16.06 -10.16
N ASP A 204 -10.35 -16.63 -10.24
CA ASP A 204 -10.76 -17.57 -11.29
C ASP A 204 -11.18 -16.91 -12.61
N GLN A 205 -11.16 -15.59 -12.71
CA GLN A 205 -11.59 -14.84 -13.92
C GLN A 205 -10.42 -14.30 -14.76
N ARG A 206 -9.20 -14.77 -14.53
CA ARG A 206 -8.00 -14.36 -15.30
C ARG A 206 -7.40 -15.48 -16.12
#